data_a48b6134f03fc3a5f9574d4aa2243e40
#
_entry.id   a48b6134f03fc3a5f9574d4aa2243e40
#
_cell.length_a   1.000
_cell.length_b   1.000
_cell.length_c   1.000
_cell.angle_alpha   90.00
_cell.angle_beta   90.00
_cell.angle_gamma   90.00
#
_symmetry.space_group_name_H-M   'P 1'
#
loop_
_entity.id
_entity.type
_entity.pdbx_description
1 polymer ?
#
loop_
_entity_poly.entity_id
_entity_poly.type
_entity_poly.pdbx_seq_one_letter_code
_entity_poly.pdbx_strand_id
1 'polypeptide(L)'
;MPQAIVICLLNMKGGVGKTTVAVNLAAYLAREHSKRVLLVDLDPQTNASLSLMSEKAWTAWAAEHGTMADIFEVGGEGKRGKHDDPHKFKDCIIHNVVPEIPGLDLIPSHLKLTFLDLDLAARPGRERILGRKLDKILGDYDVILCDCPPNLQTATQNALYASDYFIVPMQPDYLSSIGLGLLLDRLEYLKSELEFKIKCLGVVFTRVRRHVAFHQETMERLPGEKAFKKLHFFATVIPENIAISEAPMSAKPIMVYDGSATGAEAFRELANEVVGRL
;
A
#
# COMPACT_ATOMS: atom_id res chain seq x y z
N MET A 1 -15.37 -10.79 -16.49
CA MET A 1 -15.53 -9.92 -15.31
C MET A 1 -14.57 -8.76 -15.48
N PRO A 2 -14.87 -7.55 -15.00
CA PRO A 2 -13.87 -6.48 -15.00
C PRO A 2 -12.62 -6.94 -14.24
N GLN A 3 -11.45 -6.51 -14.68
CA GLN A 3 -10.18 -6.79 -13.99
C GLN A 3 -10.08 -5.90 -12.76
N ALA A 4 -9.36 -6.38 -11.74
CA ALA A 4 -9.09 -5.59 -10.54
C ALA A 4 -8.37 -4.28 -10.88
N ILE A 5 -8.73 -3.22 -10.17
CA ILE A 5 -7.96 -1.96 -10.17
C ILE A 5 -6.83 -2.09 -9.17
N VAL A 6 -5.59 -1.86 -9.61
CA VAL A 6 -4.40 -1.94 -8.74
C VAL A 6 -3.96 -0.54 -8.34
N ILE A 7 -3.79 -0.32 -7.04
CA ILE A 7 -3.44 0.98 -6.46
C ILE A 7 -2.25 0.81 -5.52
N CYS A 8 -1.18 1.58 -5.67
CA CYS A 8 -0.08 1.58 -4.71
C CYS A 8 -0.07 2.84 -3.83
N LEU A 9 0.31 2.67 -2.56
CA LEU A 9 0.52 3.75 -1.58
C LEU A 9 1.97 4.17 -1.63
N LEU A 10 2.24 5.43 -1.96
CA LEU A 10 3.58 5.87 -2.34
C LEU A 10 3.98 7.15 -1.60
N ASN A 11 5.10 7.12 -0.92
CA ASN A 11 5.82 8.29 -0.42
C ASN A 11 7.24 7.88 0.00
N MET A 12 8.25 8.67 -0.37
CA MET A 12 9.65 8.42 0.01
C MET A 12 9.95 8.72 1.48
N LYS A 13 9.09 9.49 2.15
CA LYS A 13 9.22 9.79 3.57
C LYS A 13 8.64 8.65 4.40
N GLY A 14 9.41 8.17 5.38
CA GLY A 14 8.95 7.23 6.39
C GLY A 14 7.97 7.88 7.38
N GLY A 15 7.08 7.07 7.98
CA GLY A 15 6.19 7.52 9.05
C GLY A 15 5.02 8.43 8.63
N VAL A 16 4.76 8.63 7.34
CA VAL A 16 3.64 9.45 6.84
C VAL A 16 2.30 8.70 6.80
N GLY A 17 2.23 7.48 7.30
CA GLY A 17 0.98 6.72 7.37
C GLY A 17 0.60 5.95 6.11
N LYS A 18 1.55 5.58 5.22
CA LYS A 18 1.28 4.73 4.04
C LYS A 18 0.56 3.44 4.44
N THR A 19 1.20 2.64 5.28
CA THR A 19 0.65 1.38 5.81
C THR A 19 -0.69 1.57 6.48
N THR A 20 -0.82 2.62 7.31
CA THR A 20 -2.08 2.94 7.99
C THR A 20 -3.20 3.22 6.99
N VAL A 21 -2.91 3.97 5.92
CA VAL A 21 -3.89 4.24 4.85
C VAL A 21 -4.18 2.95 4.09
N ALA A 22 -3.17 2.16 3.70
CA ALA A 22 -3.36 0.92 2.96
C ALA A 22 -4.27 -0.07 3.70
N VAL A 23 -3.96 -0.36 4.97
CA VAL A 23 -4.71 -1.30 5.82
C VAL A 23 -6.16 -0.86 6.02
N ASN A 24 -6.37 0.41 6.41
CA ASN A 24 -7.71 0.88 6.71
C ASN A 24 -8.55 1.11 5.46
N LEU A 25 -7.95 1.62 4.37
CA LEU A 25 -8.65 1.74 3.08
C LEU A 25 -9.08 0.35 2.58
N ALA A 26 -8.20 -0.66 2.64
CA ALA A 26 -8.54 -2.04 2.28
C ALA A 26 -9.73 -2.56 3.08
N ALA A 27 -9.73 -2.34 4.40
CA ALA A 27 -10.78 -2.77 5.30
C ALA A 27 -12.15 -2.13 4.97
N TYR A 28 -12.18 -0.81 4.73
CA TYR A 28 -13.41 -0.10 4.38
C TYR A 28 -13.93 -0.48 3.00
N LEU A 29 -13.04 -0.64 1.99
CA LEU A 29 -13.42 -1.10 0.66
C LEU A 29 -14.05 -2.50 0.70
N ALA A 30 -13.49 -3.41 1.50
CA ALA A 30 -14.04 -4.75 1.63
C ALA A 30 -15.39 -4.74 2.37
N ARG A 31 -15.46 -4.13 3.55
CA ARG A 31 -16.61 -4.23 4.44
C ARG A 31 -17.80 -3.35 4.04
N GLU A 32 -17.56 -2.08 3.70
CA GLU A 32 -18.64 -1.13 3.43
C GLU A 32 -18.96 -0.98 1.94
N HIS A 33 -17.98 -1.24 1.06
CA HIS A 33 -18.21 -1.21 -0.39
C HIS A 33 -18.34 -2.60 -1.01
N SER A 34 -18.33 -3.67 -0.20
CA SER A 34 -18.49 -5.07 -0.64
C SER A 34 -17.54 -5.46 -1.78
N LYS A 35 -16.30 -4.90 -1.76
CA LYS A 35 -15.26 -5.21 -2.73
C LYS A 35 -14.46 -6.44 -2.28
N ARG A 36 -14.06 -7.27 -3.23
CA ARG A 36 -13.02 -8.28 -3.01
C ARG A 36 -11.68 -7.55 -3.07
N VAL A 37 -11.01 -7.45 -1.94
CA VAL A 37 -9.79 -6.64 -1.80
C VAL A 37 -8.60 -7.52 -1.45
N LEU A 38 -7.50 -7.37 -2.19
CA LEU A 38 -6.22 -7.94 -1.84
C LEU A 38 -5.28 -6.82 -1.37
N LEU A 39 -4.76 -6.93 -0.16
CA LEU A 39 -3.66 -6.10 0.32
C LEU A 39 -2.33 -6.83 0.10
N VAL A 40 -1.38 -6.18 -0.56
CA VAL A 40 -0.04 -6.71 -0.81
C VAL A 40 0.96 -5.89 0.00
N ASP A 41 1.58 -6.50 0.99
CA ASP A 41 2.59 -5.85 1.83
C ASP A 41 3.98 -6.01 1.21
N LEU A 42 4.55 -4.90 0.72
CA LEU A 42 5.87 -4.86 0.06
C LEU A 42 6.96 -4.25 0.94
N ASP A 43 6.61 -3.78 2.15
CA ASP A 43 7.59 -3.20 3.07
C ASP A 43 8.28 -4.31 3.87
N PRO A 44 9.64 -4.39 3.84
CA PRO A 44 10.40 -5.32 4.68
C PRO A 44 10.09 -5.22 6.17
N GLN A 45 9.57 -4.07 6.62
CA GLN A 45 9.16 -3.86 8.01
C GLN A 45 7.90 -4.63 8.42
N THR A 46 7.18 -5.27 7.46
CA THR A 46 5.99 -6.11 7.70
C THR A 46 4.83 -5.43 8.44
N ASN A 47 4.77 -4.11 8.41
CA ASN A 47 3.81 -3.35 9.21
C ASN A 47 2.35 -3.58 8.78
N ALA A 48 2.05 -3.72 7.48
CA ALA A 48 0.70 -4.01 7.02
C ALA A 48 0.27 -5.42 7.45
N SER A 49 1.17 -6.39 7.33
CA SER A 49 0.93 -7.78 7.76
C SER A 49 0.60 -7.86 9.26
N LEU A 50 1.46 -7.26 10.11
CA LEU A 50 1.28 -7.30 11.56
C LEU A 50 0.13 -6.41 12.06
N SER A 51 -0.36 -5.49 11.24
CA SER A 51 -1.58 -4.73 11.53
C SER A 51 -2.87 -5.54 11.33
N LEU A 52 -2.80 -6.69 10.66
CA LEU A 52 -3.96 -7.53 10.33
C LEU A 52 -3.89 -8.92 10.95
N MET A 53 -2.72 -9.35 11.41
CA MET A 53 -2.53 -10.66 12.02
C MET A 53 -1.47 -10.61 13.14
N SER A 54 -1.57 -11.51 14.11
CA SER A 54 -0.58 -11.60 15.19
C SER A 54 0.77 -12.09 14.67
N GLU A 55 1.86 -11.67 15.34
CA GLU A 55 3.22 -12.14 15.03
C GLU A 55 3.32 -13.69 15.01
N LYS A 56 2.64 -14.36 15.95
CA LYS A 56 2.59 -15.84 16.00
C LYS A 56 1.95 -16.43 14.75
N ALA A 57 0.81 -15.88 14.31
CA ALA A 57 0.11 -16.31 13.11
C ALA A 57 0.94 -16.03 11.86
N TRP A 58 1.56 -14.85 11.78
CA TRP A 58 2.46 -14.47 10.69
C TRP A 58 3.66 -15.43 10.57
N THR A 59 4.33 -15.75 11.70
CA THR A 59 5.48 -16.67 11.72
C THR A 59 5.09 -18.07 11.23
N ALA A 60 3.95 -18.60 11.69
CA ALA A 60 3.45 -19.89 11.26
C ALA A 60 3.13 -19.90 9.76
N TRP A 61 2.42 -18.85 9.28
CA TRP A 61 2.07 -18.71 7.87
C TRP A 61 3.31 -18.62 6.97
N ALA A 62 4.25 -17.76 7.33
CA ALA A 62 5.49 -17.57 6.57
C ALA A 62 6.31 -18.86 6.41
N ALA A 63 6.30 -19.72 7.42
CA ALA A 63 7.00 -21.01 7.38
C ALA A 63 6.31 -22.05 6.49
N GLU A 64 4.98 -22.04 6.43
CA GLU A 64 4.18 -23.07 5.76
C GLU A 64 3.78 -22.69 4.33
N HIS A 65 3.35 -21.46 4.11
CA HIS A 65 2.72 -21.00 2.85
C HIS A 65 3.59 -20.03 2.05
N GLY A 66 4.47 -19.27 2.72
CA GLY A 66 5.32 -18.27 2.10
C GLY A 66 4.78 -16.84 2.18
N THR A 67 5.55 -15.91 1.63
CA THR A 67 5.38 -14.46 1.73
C THR A 67 5.79 -13.77 0.43
N MET A 68 5.76 -12.44 0.39
CA MET A 68 6.32 -11.66 -0.72
C MET A 68 7.80 -11.96 -0.99
N ALA A 69 8.59 -12.36 0.03
CA ALA A 69 9.98 -12.76 -0.18
C ALA A 69 10.09 -14.02 -1.06
N ASP A 70 9.17 -14.96 -0.90
CA ASP A 70 9.13 -16.19 -1.71
C ASP A 70 8.65 -15.88 -3.14
N ILE A 71 7.71 -14.95 -3.30
CA ILE A 71 7.22 -14.48 -4.60
C ILE A 71 8.34 -13.82 -5.42
N PHE A 72 9.20 -13.03 -4.75
CA PHE A 72 10.38 -12.42 -5.36
C PHE A 72 11.60 -13.35 -5.43
N GLU A 73 11.55 -14.52 -4.82
CA GLU A 73 12.66 -15.49 -4.76
C GLU A 73 13.89 -14.95 -3.99
N VAL A 74 13.65 -14.17 -2.92
CA VAL A 74 14.70 -13.58 -2.09
C VAL A 74 15.23 -14.58 -1.06
N GLY A 75 16.58 -14.67 -0.94
CA GLY A 75 17.25 -15.52 0.05
C GLY A 75 17.11 -17.02 -0.22
N GLY A 76 16.77 -17.39 -1.44
CA GLY A 76 16.65 -18.80 -1.84
C GLY A 76 17.98 -19.45 -2.15
N GLU A 77 18.43 -20.38 -1.30
CA GLU A 77 19.51 -21.29 -1.66
C GLU A 77 19.09 -22.15 -2.86
N GLY A 78 19.54 -21.76 -4.07
CA GLY A 78 19.73 -22.68 -5.20
C GLY A 78 18.51 -23.37 -5.83
N LYS A 79 17.28 -23.10 -5.45
CA LYS A 79 16.08 -23.67 -6.09
C LYS A 79 15.54 -22.76 -7.22
N ARG A 80 16.44 -22.32 -8.10
CA ARG A 80 16.03 -21.72 -9.38
C ARG A 80 15.20 -22.72 -10.15
N GLY A 81 13.96 -22.42 -10.47
CA GLY A 81 13.15 -23.19 -11.42
C GLY A 81 11.84 -23.77 -10.90
N LYS A 82 11.46 -23.58 -9.63
CA LYS A 82 10.17 -24.08 -9.11
C LYS A 82 9.10 -23.01 -8.87
N HIS A 83 9.38 -21.73 -9.12
CA HIS A 83 8.53 -20.61 -8.73
C HIS A 83 7.66 -20.00 -9.86
N ASP A 84 7.72 -20.54 -11.08
CA ASP A 84 6.71 -20.20 -12.11
C ASP A 84 5.40 -20.98 -11.94
N ASP A 85 5.30 -21.80 -10.90
CA ASP A 85 4.08 -22.51 -10.57
C ASP A 85 3.02 -21.49 -10.08
N PRO A 86 1.90 -21.33 -10.83
CA PRO A 86 0.79 -20.44 -10.44
C PRO A 86 0.19 -20.82 -9.07
N HIS A 87 0.27 -22.10 -8.68
CA HIS A 87 -0.26 -22.58 -7.41
C HIS A 87 0.52 -21.99 -6.23
N LYS A 88 1.85 -21.92 -6.32
CA LYS A 88 2.66 -21.38 -5.21
C LYS A 88 2.45 -19.90 -4.92
N PHE A 89 2.12 -19.09 -5.94
CA PHE A 89 1.78 -17.67 -5.73
C PHE A 89 0.45 -17.54 -4.96
N LYS A 90 -0.55 -18.34 -5.34
CA LYS A 90 -1.86 -18.33 -4.66
C LYS A 90 -1.77 -18.86 -3.24
N ASP A 91 -0.86 -19.78 -2.95
CA ASP A 91 -0.64 -20.32 -1.60
C ASP A 91 -0.16 -19.25 -0.61
N CYS A 92 0.51 -18.17 -1.09
CA CYS A 92 0.91 -17.06 -0.24
C CYS A 92 -0.26 -16.13 0.16
N ILE A 93 -1.46 -16.31 -0.37
CA ILE A 93 -2.61 -15.45 -0.12
C ILE A 93 -3.37 -15.94 1.11
N ILE A 94 -3.44 -15.11 2.14
CA ILE A 94 -4.29 -15.33 3.31
C ILE A 94 -5.68 -14.82 2.97
N HIS A 95 -6.65 -15.72 2.87
CA HIS A 95 -8.03 -15.35 2.61
C HIS A 95 -8.75 -14.92 3.88
N ASN A 96 -9.54 -13.83 3.78
CA ASN A 96 -10.32 -13.28 4.90
C ASN A 96 -9.45 -13.08 6.15
N VAL A 97 -8.31 -12.41 5.98
CA VAL A 97 -7.28 -12.23 7.03
C VAL A 97 -7.85 -11.65 8.34
N VAL A 98 -8.91 -10.85 8.25
CA VAL A 98 -9.69 -10.34 9.40
C VAL A 98 -11.08 -10.97 9.33
N PRO A 99 -11.44 -11.88 10.25
CA PRO A 99 -12.74 -12.60 10.21
C PRO A 99 -13.95 -11.67 10.19
N GLU A 100 -13.85 -10.50 10.83
CA GLU A 100 -14.90 -9.48 10.88
C GLU A 100 -15.05 -8.70 9.56
N ILE A 101 -14.17 -8.92 8.58
CA ILE A 101 -14.14 -8.22 7.29
C ILE A 101 -14.02 -9.24 6.15
N PRO A 102 -15.10 -9.94 5.79
CA PRO A 102 -15.11 -10.86 4.66
C PRO A 102 -14.71 -10.14 3.36
N GLY A 103 -13.91 -10.81 2.54
CA GLY A 103 -13.43 -10.28 1.25
C GLY A 103 -12.15 -9.44 1.36
N LEU A 104 -11.52 -9.35 2.54
CA LEU A 104 -10.20 -8.78 2.71
C LEU A 104 -9.14 -9.90 2.79
N ASP A 105 -8.34 -10.01 1.75
CA ASP A 105 -7.23 -10.94 1.64
C ASP A 105 -5.88 -10.22 1.78
N LEU A 106 -4.84 -10.95 2.14
CA LEU A 106 -3.49 -10.41 2.37
C LEU A 106 -2.42 -11.31 1.73
N ILE A 107 -1.45 -10.71 1.04
CA ILE A 107 -0.13 -11.32 0.83
C ILE A 107 0.83 -10.66 1.83
N PRO A 108 1.33 -11.42 2.82
CA PRO A 108 2.18 -10.85 3.85
C PRO A 108 3.60 -10.59 3.35
N SER A 109 4.23 -9.57 3.93
CA SER A 109 5.65 -9.28 3.75
C SER A 109 6.56 -10.16 4.60
N HIS A 110 7.86 -10.02 4.40
CA HIS A 110 8.90 -10.66 5.21
C HIS A 110 10.17 -9.80 5.26
N LEU A 111 10.88 -9.81 6.39
CA LEU A 111 12.15 -9.10 6.58
C LEU A 111 13.20 -9.43 5.50
N LYS A 112 13.18 -10.62 4.91
CA LYS A 112 14.06 -11.00 3.80
C LYS A 112 13.99 -10.04 2.62
N LEU A 113 12.88 -9.30 2.42
CA LEU A 113 12.78 -8.29 1.37
C LEU A 113 13.84 -7.18 1.49
N THR A 114 14.49 -7.03 2.65
CA THR A 114 15.65 -6.15 2.81
C THR A 114 16.78 -6.49 1.82
N PHE A 115 16.89 -7.75 1.41
CA PHE A 115 17.90 -8.23 0.46
C PHE A 115 17.45 -8.19 -1.00
N LEU A 116 16.21 -7.76 -1.28
CA LEU A 116 15.59 -7.82 -2.61
C LEU A 116 16.44 -7.15 -3.70
N ASP A 117 16.94 -5.94 -3.43
CA ASP A 117 17.72 -5.20 -4.40
C ASP A 117 19.06 -5.87 -4.69
N LEU A 118 19.68 -6.50 -3.69
CA LEU A 118 20.91 -7.25 -3.83
C LEU A 118 20.70 -8.53 -4.65
N ASP A 119 19.70 -9.32 -4.28
CA ASP A 119 19.43 -10.63 -4.88
C ASP A 119 18.96 -10.51 -6.34
N LEU A 120 18.23 -9.45 -6.65
CA LEU A 120 17.69 -9.20 -7.98
C LEU A 120 18.54 -8.23 -8.83
N ALA A 121 19.71 -7.78 -8.35
CA ALA A 121 20.52 -6.75 -9.02
C ALA A 121 20.79 -7.06 -10.50
N ALA A 122 21.15 -8.30 -10.83
CA ALA A 122 21.48 -8.76 -12.17
C ALA A 122 20.29 -9.38 -12.93
N ARG A 123 19.07 -9.40 -12.37
CA ARG A 123 17.90 -10.04 -12.99
C ARG A 123 17.21 -9.09 -13.97
N PRO A 124 17.21 -9.38 -15.29
CA PRO A 124 16.45 -8.57 -16.25
C PRO A 124 14.95 -8.61 -15.97
N GLY A 125 14.27 -7.45 -16.06
CA GLY A 125 12.83 -7.34 -15.83
C GLY A 125 12.42 -7.59 -14.39
N ARG A 126 13.34 -7.36 -13.43
CA ARG A 126 13.09 -7.49 -12.00
C ARG A 126 11.95 -6.60 -11.49
N GLU A 127 11.72 -5.47 -12.15
CA GLU A 127 10.65 -4.51 -11.86
C GLU A 127 9.25 -5.00 -12.27
N ARG A 128 9.15 -6.11 -13.03
CA ARG A 128 7.91 -6.66 -13.60
C ARG A 128 7.44 -7.96 -12.95
N ILE A 129 8.12 -8.42 -11.90
CA ILE A 129 7.83 -9.73 -11.27
C ILE A 129 6.43 -9.72 -10.67
N LEU A 130 6.10 -8.71 -9.86
CA LEU A 130 4.79 -8.60 -9.20
C LEU A 130 3.66 -8.50 -10.24
N GLY A 131 3.79 -7.63 -11.25
CA GLY A 131 2.76 -7.47 -12.29
C GLY A 131 2.41 -8.79 -12.94
N ARG A 132 3.41 -9.58 -13.39
CA ARG A 132 3.20 -10.90 -13.99
C ARG A 132 2.52 -11.91 -13.05
N LYS A 133 2.68 -11.76 -11.74
CA LYS A 133 1.99 -12.61 -10.75
C LYS A 133 0.55 -12.15 -10.53
N LEU A 134 0.33 -10.84 -10.39
CA LEU A 134 -1.00 -10.27 -10.22
C LEU A 134 -1.89 -10.47 -11.43
N ASP A 135 -1.36 -10.44 -12.66
CA ASP A 135 -2.11 -10.72 -13.90
C ASP A 135 -2.91 -12.03 -13.83
N LYS A 136 -2.43 -13.01 -13.06
CA LYS A 136 -3.06 -14.33 -12.92
C LYS A 136 -4.29 -14.33 -11.98
N ILE A 137 -4.48 -13.26 -11.21
CA ILE A 137 -5.53 -13.14 -10.19
C ILE A 137 -6.36 -11.87 -10.30
N LEU A 138 -6.12 -11.02 -11.31
CA LEU A 138 -6.90 -9.78 -11.51
C LEU A 138 -8.41 -10.02 -11.61
N GLY A 139 -8.84 -11.19 -12.08
CA GLY A 139 -10.26 -11.58 -12.13
C GLY A 139 -10.85 -12.02 -10.79
N ASP A 140 -10.00 -12.33 -9.81
CA ASP A 140 -10.41 -12.80 -8.48
C ASP A 140 -10.77 -11.65 -7.54
N TYR A 141 -10.30 -10.42 -7.83
CA TYR A 141 -10.45 -9.22 -6.99
C TYR A 141 -11.12 -8.07 -7.74
N ASP A 142 -11.61 -7.09 -6.98
CA ASP A 142 -12.13 -5.82 -7.50
C ASP A 142 -11.09 -4.70 -7.30
N VAL A 143 -10.33 -4.76 -6.20
CA VAL A 143 -9.25 -3.82 -5.88
C VAL A 143 -8.05 -4.57 -5.31
N ILE A 144 -6.84 -4.21 -5.76
CA ILE A 144 -5.58 -4.66 -5.17
C ILE A 144 -4.85 -3.42 -4.64
N LEU A 145 -4.50 -3.40 -3.36
CA LEU A 145 -3.73 -2.33 -2.74
C LEU A 145 -2.31 -2.81 -2.45
N CYS A 146 -1.29 -2.04 -2.87
CA CYS A 146 0.11 -2.33 -2.58
C CYS A 146 0.64 -1.33 -1.55
N ASP A 147 1.02 -1.79 -0.35
CA ASP A 147 1.73 -0.98 0.64
C ASP A 147 3.23 -0.99 0.34
N CYS A 148 3.78 0.16 -0.01
CA CYS A 148 5.17 0.30 -0.47
C CYS A 148 6.10 0.79 0.63
N PRO A 149 7.37 0.34 0.65
CA PRO A 149 8.41 0.90 1.51
C PRO A 149 8.69 2.38 1.19
N PRO A 150 9.36 3.13 2.11
CA PRO A 150 9.63 4.56 1.92
C PRO A 150 10.83 4.82 0.99
N ASN A 151 10.87 4.16 -0.16
CA ASN A 151 11.90 4.32 -1.18
C ASN A 151 11.32 4.01 -2.56
N LEU A 152 12.11 4.21 -3.63
CA LEU A 152 11.73 3.90 -5.01
C LEU A 152 12.61 2.78 -5.61
N GLN A 153 12.99 1.82 -4.78
CA GLN A 153 13.77 0.65 -5.15
C GLN A 153 12.90 -0.46 -5.75
N THR A 154 13.46 -1.66 -5.93
CA THR A 154 12.86 -2.77 -6.68
C THR A 154 11.43 -3.12 -6.20
N ALA A 155 11.17 -3.16 -4.90
CA ALA A 155 9.83 -3.45 -4.37
C ALA A 155 8.79 -2.40 -4.84
N THR A 156 9.12 -1.11 -4.68
CA THR A 156 8.25 -0.02 -5.12
C THR A 156 8.13 0.06 -6.64
N GLN A 157 9.21 -0.20 -7.40
CA GLN A 157 9.16 -0.26 -8.86
C GLN A 157 8.21 -1.36 -9.35
N ASN A 158 8.18 -2.51 -8.69
CA ASN A 158 7.23 -3.58 -8.96
C ASN A 158 5.78 -3.15 -8.70
N ALA A 159 5.53 -2.45 -7.58
CA ALA A 159 4.21 -1.91 -7.30
C ALA A 159 3.78 -0.88 -8.36
N LEU A 160 4.68 0.06 -8.73
CA LEU A 160 4.42 1.07 -9.76
C LEU A 160 4.11 0.46 -11.12
N TYR A 161 4.89 -0.57 -11.52
CA TYR A 161 4.68 -1.26 -12.79
C TYR A 161 3.34 -2.02 -12.84
N ALA A 162 2.93 -2.59 -11.70
CA ALA A 162 1.72 -3.38 -11.60
C ALA A 162 0.44 -2.54 -11.39
N SER A 163 0.56 -1.23 -11.08
CA SER A 163 -0.57 -0.42 -10.64
C SER A 163 -1.13 0.48 -11.74
N ASP A 164 -2.46 0.65 -11.72
CA ASP A 164 -3.18 1.64 -12.53
C ASP A 164 -3.08 3.05 -11.91
N TYR A 165 -3.10 3.08 -10.57
CA TYR A 165 -3.10 4.33 -9.80
C TYR A 165 -2.13 4.28 -8.62
N PHE A 166 -1.73 5.48 -8.16
CA PHE A 166 -1.07 5.64 -6.87
C PHE A 166 -1.77 6.71 -6.02
N ILE A 167 -1.75 6.52 -4.71
CA ILE A 167 -2.17 7.48 -3.71
C ILE A 167 -0.93 7.93 -2.95
N VAL A 168 -0.84 9.22 -2.61
CA VAL A 168 0.27 9.79 -1.84
C VAL A 168 -0.23 10.22 -0.46
N PRO A 169 -0.09 9.37 0.56
CA PRO A 169 -0.25 9.82 1.94
C PRO A 169 0.89 10.75 2.33
N MET A 170 0.57 11.93 2.86
CA MET A 170 1.58 12.89 3.29
C MET A 170 1.16 13.65 4.55
N GLN A 171 2.12 13.87 5.44
CA GLN A 171 1.92 14.76 6.58
C GLN A 171 2.14 16.20 6.12
N PRO A 172 1.30 17.18 6.50
CA PRO A 172 1.43 18.57 6.08
C PRO A 172 2.52 19.29 6.90
N ASP A 173 3.78 18.92 6.69
CA ASP A 173 4.94 19.53 7.32
C ASP A 173 5.79 20.35 6.33
N TYR A 174 6.82 21.03 6.85
CA TYR A 174 7.64 21.98 6.08
C TYR A 174 8.28 21.35 4.82
N LEU A 175 8.72 20.09 4.90
CA LEU A 175 9.40 19.40 3.81
C LEU A 175 8.44 18.71 2.82
N SER A 176 7.15 18.74 3.09
CA SER A 176 6.16 17.97 2.33
C SER A 176 6.04 18.42 0.87
N SER A 177 6.09 19.72 0.60
CA SER A 177 6.07 20.25 -0.78
C SER A 177 7.31 19.83 -1.57
N ILE A 178 8.48 19.93 -0.94
CA ILE A 178 9.75 19.52 -1.57
C ILE A 178 9.72 18.00 -1.82
N GLY A 179 9.31 17.22 -0.83
CA GLY A 179 9.23 15.76 -0.94
C GLY A 179 8.25 15.30 -2.01
N LEU A 180 7.08 15.96 -2.13
CA LEU A 180 6.10 15.67 -3.17
C LEU A 180 6.65 16.01 -4.56
N GLY A 181 7.30 17.17 -4.73
CA GLY A 181 7.93 17.54 -5.99
C GLY A 181 8.98 16.52 -6.44
N LEU A 182 9.92 16.19 -5.56
CA LEU A 182 10.96 15.19 -5.84
C LEU A 182 10.37 13.80 -6.17
N LEU A 183 9.30 13.39 -5.48
CA LEU A 183 8.60 12.14 -5.78
C LEU A 183 8.04 12.15 -7.20
N LEU A 184 7.34 13.22 -7.59
CA LEU A 184 6.73 13.32 -8.91
C LEU A 184 7.78 13.36 -10.03
N ASP A 185 8.85 14.13 -9.87
CA ASP A 185 9.94 14.20 -10.83
C ASP A 185 10.59 12.82 -11.02
N ARG A 186 10.82 12.10 -9.91
CA ARG A 186 11.39 10.76 -9.97
C ARG A 186 10.43 9.75 -10.60
N LEU A 187 9.13 9.88 -10.37
CA LEU A 187 8.13 9.03 -11.01
C LEU A 187 8.08 9.24 -12.53
N GLU A 188 8.15 10.47 -13.01
CA GLU A 188 8.17 10.75 -14.45
C GLU A 188 9.44 10.15 -15.09
N TYR A 189 10.60 10.25 -14.42
CA TYR A 189 11.82 9.57 -14.87
C TYR A 189 11.63 8.05 -14.95
N LEU A 190 11.10 7.41 -13.88
CA LEU A 190 10.88 5.96 -13.85
C LEU A 190 9.87 5.49 -14.89
N LYS A 191 8.80 6.27 -15.14
CA LYS A 191 7.82 5.97 -16.21
C LYS A 191 8.48 5.88 -17.57
N SER A 192 9.41 6.80 -17.85
CA SER A 192 10.14 6.81 -19.11
C SER A 192 11.11 5.62 -19.23
N GLU A 193 11.85 5.31 -18.16
CA GLU A 193 12.86 4.25 -18.16
C GLU A 193 12.25 2.84 -18.19
N LEU A 194 11.15 2.63 -17.45
CA LEU A 194 10.55 1.31 -17.27
C LEU A 194 9.29 1.10 -18.14
N GLU A 195 8.90 2.11 -18.90
CA GLU A 195 7.76 2.08 -19.85
C GLU A 195 6.43 1.63 -19.23
N PHE A 196 6.10 2.12 -18.02
CA PHE A 196 4.82 1.86 -17.37
C PHE A 196 3.90 3.08 -17.36
N LYS A 197 2.60 2.81 -17.19
CA LYS A 197 1.57 3.86 -17.15
C LYS A 197 0.87 3.80 -15.81
N ILE A 198 1.00 4.85 -15.03
CA ILE A 198 0.33 4.99 -13.75
C ILE A 198 -0.19 6.42 -13.58
N LYS A 199 -1.34 6.60 -12.94
CA LYS A 199 -1.94 7.91 -12.68
C LYS A 199 -1.99 8.20 -11.19
N CYS A 200 -1.80 9.47 -10.80
CA CYS A 200 -2.07 9.89 -9.44
C CYS A 200 -3.58 9.90 -9.20
N LEU A 201 -4.07 9.04 -8.29
CA LEU A 201 -5.48 9.07 -7.88
C LEU A 201 -5.73 10.26 -6.96
N GLY A 202 -4.78 10.56 -6.08
CA GLY A 202 -4.83 11.72 -5.20
C GLY A 202 -3.75 11.74 -4.13
N VAL A 203 -3.66 12.89 -3.47
CA VAL A 203 -2.85 13.13 -2.28
C VAL A 203 -3.78 13.19 -1.08
N VAL A 204 -3.50 12.43 -0.02
CA VAL A 204 -4.25 12.47 1.23
C VAL A 204 -3.38 12.99 2.37
N PHE A 205 -3.86 14.03 3.05
CA PHE A 205 -3.18 14.53 4.22
C PHE A 205 -3.43 13.62 5.42
N THR A 206 -2.34 13.22 6.08
CA THR A 206 -2.33 12.26 7.19
C THR A 206 -1.64 12.84 8.41
N ARG A 207 -1.91 12.26 9.59
CA ARG A 207 -1.33 12.69 10.86
C ARG A 207 -1.53 14.19 11.12
N VAL A 208 -2.70 14.69 10.72
CA VAL A 208 -3.01 16.12 10.84
C VAL A 208 -3.37 16.46 12.28
N ARG A 209 -2.70 17.48 12.81
CA ARG A 209 -3.00 18.09 14.11
C ARG A 209 -3.78 19.38 13.86
N ARG A 210 -5.09 19.36 14.15
CA ARG A 210 -5.98 20.50 13.86
C ARG A 210 -5.58 21.81 14.57
N HIS A 211 -4.90 21.72 15.72
CA HIS A 211 -4.44 22.88 16.49
C HIS A 211 -3.08 23.44 16.02
N VAL A 212 -2.42 22.82 15.03
CA VAL A 212 -1.16 23.27 14.47
C VAL A 212 -1.45 24.14 13.26
N ALA A 213 -1.31 25.45 13.40
CA ALA A 213 -1.60 26.44 12.34
C ALA A 213 -0.84 26.15 11.05
N PHE A 214 0.43 25.73 11.16
CA PHE A 214 1.25 25.38 10.00
C PHE A 214 0.69 24.20 9.18
N HIS A 215 0.03 23.21 9.82
CA HIS A 215 -0.65 22.14 9.09
C HIS A 215 -1.79 22.67 8.23
N GLN A 216 -2.61 23.59 8.78
CA GLN A 216 -3.72 24.20 8.06
C GLN A 216 -3.21 25.04 6.89
N GLU A 217 -2.24 25.93 7.14
CA GLU A 217 -1.60 26.72 6.10
C GLU A 217 -1.05 25.86 4.96
N THR A 218 -0.37 24.76 5.29
CA THR A 218 0.20 23.86 4.30
C THR A 218 -0.89 23.18 3.46
N MET A 219 -1.97 22.71 4.10
CA MET A 219 -3.09 22.06 3.41
C MET A 219 -3.84 23.01 2.48
N GLU A 220 -3.96 24.28 2.84
CA GLU A 220 -4.59 25.31 2.01
C GLU A 220 -3.69 25.73 0.83
N ARG A 221 -2.39 25.86 1.07
CA ARG A 221 -1.42 26.36 0.10
C ARG A 221 -1.05 25.33 -0.98
N LEU A 222 -0.75 24.07 -0.58
CA LEU A 222 -0.20 23.07 -1.49
C LEU A 222 -1.06 22.82 -2.74
N PRO A 223 -2.39 22.66 -2.66
CA PRO A 223 -3.22 22.44 -3.86
C PRO A 223 -3.18 23.61 -4.85
N GLY A 224 -2.88 24.82 -4.36
CA GLY A 224 -2.76 26.04 -5.17
C GLY A 224 -1.41 26.22 -5.86
N GLU A 225 -0.37 25.50 -5.46
CA GLU A 225 0.96 25.62 -6.05
C GLU A 225 0.97 25.15 -7.52
N LYS A 226 1.64 25.93 -8.38
CA LYS A 226 1.69 25.66 -9.83
C LYS A 226 2.16 24.24 -10.15
N ALA A 227 3.09 23.71 -9.37
CA ALA A 227 3.62 22.34 -9.53
C ALA A 227 2.57 21.25 -9.29
N PHE A 228 1.57 21.51 -8.45
CA PHE A 228 0.61 20.52 -7.97
C PHE A 228 -0.83 20.73 -8.45
N LYS A 229 -1.09 21.76 -9.27
CA LYS A 229 -2.44 22.10 -9.78
C LYS A 229 -3.15 20.97 -10.52
N LYS A 230 -2.40 20.00 -11.07
CA LYS A 230 -2.96 18.84 -11.77
C LYS A 230 -3.25 17.67 -10.85
N LEU A 231 -2.79 17.73 -9.60
CA LEU A 231 -3.04 16.70 -8.63
C LEU A 231 -4.41 16.90 -7.98
N HIS A 232 -5.08 15.81 -7.72
CA HIS A 232 -6.22 15.81 -6.82
C HIS A 232 -5.72 15.72 -5.37
N PHE A 233 -6.23 16.56 -4.51
CA PHE A 233 -6.08 16.43 -3.07
C PHE A 233 -7.43 15.97 -2.51
N PHE A 234 -7.44 14.83 -1.81
CA PHE A 234 -8.65 14.35 -1.18
C PHE A 234 -9.16 15.39 -0.17
N ALA A 235 -10.48 15.57 -0.11
CA ALA A 235 -11.10 16.45 0.87
C ALA A 235 -10.96 15.88 2.28
N THR A 236 -10.97 14.55 2.38
CA THR A 236 -10.74 13.83 3.63
C THR A 236 -9.32 14.02 4.14
N VAL A 237 -9.23 14.29 5.43
CA VAL A 237 -7.98 14.47 6.18
C VAL A 237 -7.91 13.44 7.30
N ILE A 238 -6.84 12.65 7.34
CA ILE A 238 -6.64 11.66 8.40
C ILE A 238 -5.98 12.33 9.60
N PRO A 239 -6.67 12.44 10.73
CA PRO A 239 -6.13 13.10 11.91
C PRO A 239 -5.03 12.26 12.58
N GLU A 240 -4.17 12.91 13.38
CA GLU A 240 -3.42 12.21 14.39
C GLU A 240 -4.40 11.76 15.49
N ASN A 241 -4.50 10.44 15.71
CA ASN A 241 -5.50 9.85 16.60
C ASN A 241 -4.91 8.64 17.32
N ILE A 242 -5.16 8.52 18.62
CA ILE A 242 -4.61 7.45 19.46
C ILE A 242 -5.11 6.09 18.99
N ALA A 243 -6.40 5.95 18.71
CA ALA A 243 -6.96 4.68 18.25
C ALA A 243 -6.34 4.20 16.93
N ILE A 244 -5.97 5.11 16.00
CA ILE A 244 -5.21 4.75 14.79
C ILE A 244 -3.85 4.14 15.14
N SER A 245 -3.19 4.66 16.18
CA SER A 245 -1.86 4.21 16.59
C SER A 245 -1.90 2.90 17.38
N GLU A 246 -2.98 2.62 18.09
CA GLU A 246 -3.15 1.43 18.92
C GLU A 246 -3.75 0.24 18.17
N ALA A 247 -4.58 0.47 17.17
CA ALA A 247 -5.25 -0.56 16.39
C ALA A 247 -4.30 -1.66 15.87
N PRO A 248 -3.10 -1.34 15.31
CA PRO A 248 -2.14 -2.35 14.88
C PRO A 248 -1.65 -3.28 16.00
N MET A 249 -1.57 -2.79 17.25
CA MET A 249 -1.16 -3.62 18.40
C MET A 249 -2.17 -4.74 18.70
N SER A 250 -3.41 -4.56 18.25
CA SER A 250 -4.49 -5.55 18.35
C SER A 250 -4.64 -6.39 17.08
N ALA A 251 -3.74 -6.19 16.08
CA ALA A 251 -3.83 -6.82 14.76
C ALA A 251 -5.21 -6.63 14.09
N LYS A 252 -5.77 -5.41 14.20
CA LYS A 252 -7.10 -5.07 13.67
C LYS A 252 -7.09 -3.71 12.98
N PRO A 253 -7.81 -3.54 11.86
CA PRO A 253 -8.08 -2.21 11.32
C PRO A 253 -8.90 -1.39 12.31
N ILE A 254 -8.79 -0.05 12.21
CA ILE A 254 -9.47 0.86 13.16
C ILE A 254 -10.98 0.65 13.22
N MET A 255 -11.62 0.30 12.10
CA MET A 255 -13.06 0.05 12.06
C MET A 255 -13.51 -1.14 12.93
N VAL A 256 -12.61 -2.06 13.23
CA VAL A 256 -12.86 -3.22 14.12
C VAL A 256 -12.35 -2.92 15.53
N TYR A 257 -11.24 -2.19 15.65
CA TYR A 257 -10.66 -1.81 16.94
C TYR A 257 -11.53 -0.79 17.70
N ASP A 258 -11.82 0.34 17.05
CA ASP A 258 -12.71 1.40 17.54
C ASP A 258 -13.40 2.11 16.37
N GLY A 259 -14.53 1.55 15.94
CA GLY A 259 -15.30 2.10 14.81
C GLY A 259 -15.98 3.44 15.10
N SER A 260 -15.99 3.90 16.36
CA SER A 260 -16.55 5.19 16.77
C SER A 260 -15.50 6.31 16.81
N ALA A 261 -14.22 5.98 16.70
CA ALA A 261 -13.14 6.96 16.69
C ALA A 261 -13.21 7.91 15.49
N THR A 262 -12.82 9.17 15.68
CA THR A 262 -12.74 10.15 14.58
C THR A 262 -11.82 9.70 13.45
N GLY A 263 -10.81 8.88 13.76
CA GLY A 263 -9.95 8.24 12.76
C GLY A 263 -10.68 7.21 11.91
N ALA A 264 -11.62 6.45 12.51
CA ALA A 264 -12.44 5.48 11.78
C ALA A 264 -13.36 6.18 10.77
N GLU A 265 -14.02 7.27 11.19
CA GLU A 265 -14.84 8.09 10.30
C GLU A 265 -14.03 8.66 9.13
N ALA A 266 -12.83 9.21 9.39
CA ALA A 266 -11.97 9.74 8.35
C ALA A 266 -11.58 8.66 7.30
N PHE A 267 -11.32 7.43 7.71
CA PHE A 267 -11.05 6.35 6.75
C PHE A 267 -12.28 5.92 5.96
N ARG A 268 -13.49 5.98 6.56
CA ARG A 268 -14.75 5.78 5.84
C ARG A 268 -14.93 6.80 4.74
N GLU A 269 -14.75 8.08 5.07
CA GLU A 269 -14.84 9.18 4.11
C GLU A 269 -13.82 9.04 2.98
N LEU A 270 -12.55 8.69 3.32
CA LEU A 270 -11.52 8.45 2.31
C LEU A 270 -11.91 7.29 1.36
N ALA A 271 -12.45 6.20 1.90
CA ALA A 271 -12.90 5.08 1.06
C ALA A 271 -14.03 5.50 0.11
N ASN A 272 -14.98 6.30 0.58
CA ASN A 272 -16.05 6.86 -0.25
C ASN A 272 -15.49 7.74 -1.39
N GLU A 273 -14.55 8.63 -1.07
CA GLU A 273 -13.91 9.47 -2.09
C GLU A 273 -13.11 8.64 -3.10
N VAL A 274 -12.37 7.63 -2.64
CA VAL A 274 -11.61 6.73 -3.54
C VAL A 274 -12.55 6.01 -4.49
N VAL A 275 -13.63 5.39 -3.99
CA VAL A 275 -14.63 4.70 -4.83
C VAL A 275 -15.28 5.64 -5.84
N GLY A 276 -15.57 6.87 -5.45
CA GLY A 276 -16.15 7.87 -6.36
C GLY A 276 -15.20 8.33 -7.49
N ARG A 277 -13.92 7.94 -7.43
CA ARG A 277 -12.89 8.31 -8.41
C ARG A 277 -12.40 7.13 -9.27
N LEU A 278 -12.74 5.91 -8.91
CA LEU A 278 -12.46 4.69 -9.67
C LEU A 278 -13.52 4.41 -10.71
#